data_c41af35657620bd15b99c66654daa10c
#
_entry.id   c41af35657620bd15b99c66654daa10c
#
_cell.length_a   1.000
_cell.length_b   1.000
_cell.length_c   1.000
_cell.angle_alpha   90.00
_cell.angle_beta   90.00
_cell.angle_gamma   90.00
#
_symmetry.space_group_name_H-M   'P 1'
#
loop_
_entity.id
_entity.type
_entity.pdbx_description
1 polymer ?
#
loop_
_entity_poly.entity_id
_entity_poly.type
_entity_poly.pdbx_seq_one_letter_code
_entity_poly.pdbx_strand_id
1 'polypeptide(L)'
;MEKRLYKKDFDSFVTSLQGLGYKTIAPKKDNNLIMLDEIQGADEISLDHVITNNSIKEFFFPKTEKVLSYRMAKNKVEIEEPEGFAVKAVIFGSRPCDAFSLPVMDKVFNWDCSDKFWVQRREAITIVTIACDKCDSYCFCTSVGLAPDAKQG
;
A
#
# COMPACT_ATOMS: atom_id res chain seq x y z
N MET A 1 13.63 12.20 16.32
CA MET A 1 14.29 13.21 15.45
C MET A 1 13.40 13.39 14.22
N GLU A 2 12.84 14.58 14.04
CA GLU A 2 11.98 14.87 12.88
C GLU A 2 12.86 15.09 11.64
N LYS A 3 12.55 14.41 10.53
CA LYS A 3 13.22 14.60 9.24
C LYS A 3 12.26 15.29 8.29
N ARG A 4 12.77 16.18 7.45
CA ARG A 4 11.98 16.93 6.45
C ARG A 4 12.51 16.65 5.06
N LEU A 5 11.61 16.34 4.13
CA LEU A 5 11.88 16.24 2.71
C LEU A 5 11.29 17.48 2.03
N TYR A 6 12.11 18.23 1.30
CA TYR A 6 11.60 19.37 0.53
C TYR A 6 10.98 18.91 -0.79
N LYS A 7 9.95 19.62 -1.23
CA LYS A 7 9.23 19.27 -2.46
C LYS A 7 10.16 19.20 -3.69
N LYS A 8 11.19 20.03 -3.76
CA LYS A 8 12.19 20.04 -4.85
C LYS A 8 13.05 18.78 -4.88
N ASP A 9 13.19 18.08 -3.75
CA ASP A 9 14.06 16.90 -3.61
C ASP A 9 13.23 15.59 -3.74
N PHE A 10 11.93 15.70 -3.98
CA PHE A 10 11.02 14.57 -3.97
C PHE A 10 11.29 13.59 -5.13
N ASP A 11 11.58 14.12 -6.33
CA ASP A 11 11.92 13.28 -7.49
C ASP A 11 13.20 12.48 -7.25
N SER A 12 14.24 13.12 -6.73
CA SER A 12 15.49 12.45 -6.35
C SER A 12 15.27 11.39 -5.27
N PHE A 13 14.33 11.62 -4.36
CA PHE A 13 13.98 10.68 -3.32
C PHE A 13 13.29 9.44 -3.90
N VAL A 14 12.32 9.60 -4.79
CA VAL A 14 11.65 8.50 -5.50
C VAL A 14 12.66 7.66 -6.28
N THR A 15 13.52 8.31 -7.06
CA THR A 15 14.58 7.65 -7.83
C THR A 15 15.54 6.86 -6.92
N SER A 16 15.90 7.43 -5.77
CA SER A 16 16.76 6.76 -4.79
C SER A 16 16.12 5.51 -4.21
N LEU A 17 14.82 5.53 -3.91
CA LEU A 17 14.08 4.36 -3.43
C LEU A 17 14.06 3.24 -4.49
N GLN A 18 13.82 3.60 -5.74
CA GLN A 18 13.84 2.65 -6.87
C GLN A 18 15.23 2.03 -7.04
N GLY A 19 16.29 2.84 -6.93
CA GLY A 19 17.68 2.38 -6.93
C GLY A 19 18.02 1.41 -5.79
N LEU A 20 17.31 1.49 -4.67
CA LEU A 20 17.40 0.57 -3.54
C LEU A 20 16.51 -0.68 -3.70
N GLY A 21 15.83 -0.84 -4.83
CA GLY A 21 14.97 -1.98 -5.13
C GLY A 21 13.55 -1.89 -4.55
N TYR A 22 13.11 -0.71 -4.12
CA TYR A 22 11.72 -0.50 -3.71
C TYR A 22 10.84 -0.23 -4.92
N LYS A 23 9.68 -0.87 -4.99
CA LYS A 23 8.59 -0.40 -5.85
C LYS A 23 8.00 0.87 -5.28
N THR A 24 7.80 1.85 -6.12
CA THR A 24 7.15 3.11 -5.74
C THR A 24 5.76 3.17 -6.35
N ILE A 25 4.76 3.33 -5.50
CA ILE A 25 3.35 3.33 -5.84
C ILE A 25 2.77 4.67 -5.43
N ALA A 26 1.98 5.28 -6.31
CA ALA A 26 1.33 6.56 -6.01
C ALA A 26 0.03 6.72 -6.79
N PRO A 27 -0.82 7.70 -6.41
CA PRO A 27 -1.97 8.07 -7.21
C PRO A 27 -1.54 8.55 -8.58
N LYS A 28 -1.96 7.85 -9.62
CA LYS A 28 -1.66 8.13 -11.02
C LYS A 28 -2.96 8.33 -11.78
N LYS A 29 -2.98 9.29 -12.68
CA LYS A 29 -4.14 9.55 -13.53
C LYS A 29 -4.14 8.56 -14.70
N ASP A 30 -5.20 7.76 -14.77
CA ASP A 30 -5.50 6.89 -15.89
C ASP A 30 -6.87 7.28 -16.49
N ASN A 31 -6.86 7.94 -17.64
CA ASN A 31 -8.04 8.53 -18.25
C ASN A 31 -8.77 9.49 -17.29
N ASN A 32 -9.97 9.14 -16.83
CA ASN A 32 -10.77 9.92 -15.89
C ASN A 32 -10.73 9.37 -14.46
N LEU A 33 -9.88 8.36 -14.20
CA LEU A 33 -9.75 7.72 -12.90
C LEU A 33 -8.41 8.10 -12.27
N ILE A 34 -8.38 8.14 -10.94
CA ILE A 34 -7.14 8.23 -10.18
C ILE A 34 -6.93 6.86 -9.49
N MET A 35 -5.91 6.16 -9.91
CA MET A 35 -5.58 4.83 -9.40
C MET A 35 -4.25 4.87 -8.64
N LEU A 36 -4.14 4.12 -7.56
CA LEU A 36 -2.84 3.77 -6.99
C LEU A 36 -2.18 2.76 -7.92
N ASP A 37 -1.07 3.12 -8.51
CA ASP A 37 -0.32 2.27 -9.45
C ASP A 37 1.18 2.52 -9.31
N GLU A 38 1.99 1.60 -9.87
CA GLU A 38 3.45 1.73 -9.89
C GLU A 38 3.86 2.91 -10.78
N ILE A 39 4.72 3.77 -10.25
CA ILE A 39 5.24 4.96 -10.93
C ILE A 39 6.71 4.76 -11.29
N GLN A 40 7.13 5.36 -12.41
CA GLN A 40 8.52 5.40 -12.84
C GLN A 40 9.23 6.69 -12.41
N GLY A 41 8.49 7.78 -12.20
CA GLY A 41 9.00 9.07 -11.76
C GLY A 41 7.96 9.84 -10.95
N ALA A 42 8.40 10.88 -10.26
CA ALA A 42 7.51 11.70 -9.43
C ALA A 42 6.57 12.59 -10.26
N ASP A 43 6.85 12.79 -11.53
CA ASP A 43 6.01 13.52 -12.48
C ASP A 43 4.69 12.82 -12.82
N GLU A 44 4.63 11.48 -12.60
CA GLU A 44 3.40 10.71 -12.80
C GLU A 44 2.38 10.88 -11.66
N ILE A 45 2.78 11.45 -10.53
CA ILE A 45 1.96 11.53 -9.32
C ILE A 45 0.87 12.59 -9.46
N SER A 46 -0.37 12.18 -9.25
CA SER A 46 -1.55 13.04 -9.24
C SER A 46 -2.14 13.14 -7.84
N LEU A 47 -1.97 14.29 -7.18
CA LEU A 47 -2.44 14.49 -5.80
C LEU A 47 -3.76 15.27 -5.71
N ASP A 48 -4.29 15.76 -6.84
CA ASP A 48 -5.55 16.52 -6.87
C ASP A 48 -6.77 15.58 -6.93
N HIS A 49 -6.99 14.88 -5.81
CA HIS A 49 -8.15 13.99 -5.64
C HIS A 49 -8.54 13.92 -4.15
N VAL A 50 -9.76 13.54 -3.86
CA VAL A 50 -10.21 13.24 -2.48
C VAL A 50 -9.87 11.80 -2.12
N ILE A 51 -10.24 10.85 -2.98
CA ILE A 51 -9.99 9.42 -2.81
C ILE A 51 -9.59 8.80 -4.15
N THR A 52 -8.76 7.76 -4.11
CA THR A 52 -8.41 6.96 -5.28
C THR A 52 -9.51 5.93 -5.60
N ASN A 53 -9.60 5.52 -6.86
CA ASN A 53 -10.62 4.56 -7.31
C ASN A 53 -10.34 3.11 -6.85
N ASN A 54 -9.11 2.80 -6.48
CA ASN A 54 -8.72 1.56 -5.81
C ASN A 54 -8.17 1.84 -4.42
N SER A 55 -8.15 0.83 -3.56
CA SER A 55 -7.70 0.96 -2.18
C SER A 55 -6.27 0.49 -2.00
N ILE A 56 -5.52 1.10 -1.07
CA ILE A 56 -4.22 0.60 -0.63
C ILE A 56 -4.27 -0.85 -0.14
N LYS A 57 -5.41 -1.31 0.33
CA LYS A 57 -5.60 -2.68 0.84
C LYS A 57 -5.30 -3.74 -0.21
N GLU A 58 -5.47 -3.44 -1.51
CA GLU A 58 -5.16 -4.37 -2.60
C GLU A 58 -3.68 -4.74 -2.68
N PHE A 59 -2.79 -3.91 -2.16
CA PHE A 59 -1.35 -4.19 -2.08
C PHE A 59 -0.98 -5.10 -0.90
N PHE A 60 -1.81 -5.16 0.13
CA PHE A 60 -1.63 -6.01 1.30
C PHE A 60 -2.43 -7.30 1.19
N PHE A 61 -3.61 -7.22 0.60
CA PHE A 61 -4.52 -8.34 0.37
C PHE A 61 -5.00 -8.32 -1.07
N PRO A 62 -4.23 -8.88 -2.02
CA PRO A 62 -4.56 -8.88 -3.43
C PRO A 62 -5.78 -9.77 -3.72
N LYS A 63 -6.53 -9.43 -4.77
CA LYS A 63 -7.74 -10.17 -5.21
C LYS A 63 -7.45 -11.62 -5.60
N THR A 64 -6.22 -11.90 -6.01
CA THR A 64 -5.77 -13.24 -6.41
C THR A 64 -4.34 -13.43 -5.94
N GLU A 65 -4.08 -14.58 -5.33
CA GLU A 65 -2.77 -14.92 -4.82
C GLU A 65 -2.45 -16.40 -5.04
N LYS A 66 -1.19 -16.67 -5.40
CA LYS A 66 -0.68 -18.03 -5.52
C LYS A 66 -0.25 -18.51 -4.13
N VAL A 67 -1.02 -19.39 -3.53
CA VAL A 67 -0.77 -19.92 -2.18
C VAL A 67 0.27 -21.03 -2.20
N LEU A 68 0.22 -21.91 -3.21
CA LEU A 68 1.17 -22.99 -3.41
C LEU A 68 1.20 -23.44 -4.88
N SER A 69 2.26 -24.14 -5.26
CA SER A 69 2.32 -24.94 -6.48
C SER A 69 2.46 -26.41 -6.10
N TYR A 70 1.95 -27.29 -6.95
CA TYR A 70 2.20 -28.71 -6.79
C TYR A 70 2.50 -29.37 -8.13
N ARG A 71 3.33 -30.39 -8.11
CA ARG A 71 3.61 -31.24 -9.25
C ARG A 71 3.24 -32.67 -8.89
N MET A 72 2.41 -33.30 -9.73
CA MET A 72 2.03 -34.70 -9.57
C MET A 72 2.83 -35.57 -10.53
N ALA A 73 3.48 -36.61 -9.99
CA ALA A 73 4.09 -37.70 -10.76
C ALA A 73 3.55 -39.00 -10.19
N LYS A 74 3.23 -39.97 -11.06
CA LYS A 74 2.58 -41.29 -10.79
C LYS A 74 2.24 -41.62 -9.32
N ASN A 75 3.23 -41.56 -8.41
CA ASN A 75 3.06 -41.91 -6.98
C ASN A 75 3.67 -40.87 -6.04
N LYS A 76 3.98 -39.67 -6.51
CA LYS A 76 4.61 -38.61 -5.72
C LYS A 76 3.91 -37.28 -5.98
N VAL A 77 3.61 -36.56 -4.93
CA VAL A 77 3.18 -35.17 -4.97
C VAL A 77 4.28 -34.32 -4.37
N GLU A 78 4.80 -33.39 -5.14
CA GLU A 78 5.76 -32.39 -4.70
C GLU A 78 4.99 -31.08 -4.53
N ILE A 79 5.08 -30.50 -3.34
CA ILE A 79 4.46 -29.23 -3.01
C ILE A 79 5.59 -28.21 -2.89
N GLU A 80 5.44 -27.09 -3.59
CA GLU A 80 6.34 -25.95 -3.55
C GLU A 80 5.58 -24.74 -3.02
N GLU A 81 6.04 -24.20 -1.89
CA GLU A 81 5.57 -22.91 -1.44
C GLU A 81 6.24 -21.80 -2.26
N PRO A 82 5.51 -20.77 -2.71
CA PRO A 82 6.13 -19.65 -3.41
C PRO A 82 7.15 -18.97 -2.50
N GLU A 83 8.33 -18.70 -3.02
CA GLU A 83 9.34 -17.90 -2.31
C GLU A 83 9.01 -16.41 -2.42
N GLY A 84 9.05 -15.71 -1.29
CA GLY A 84 9.05 -14.24 -1.24
C GLY A 84 7.77 -13.57 -1.76
N PHE A 85 6.72 -13.55 -0.95
CA PHE A 85 5.45 -12.88 -1.31
C PHE A 85 5.51 -11.36 -1.26
N ALA A 86 6.43 -10.81 -0.49
CA ALA A 86 6.48 -9.39 -0.22
C ALA A 86 7.57 -8.70 -1.05
N VAL A 87 7.13 -7.92 -2.00
CA VAL A 87 8.00 -6.95 -2.68
C VAL A 87 8.11 -5.73 -1.79
N LYS A 88 9.33 -5.28 -1.50
CA LYS A 88 9.55 -4.02 -0.81
C LYS A 88 8.94 -2.88 -1.61
N ALA A 89 8.02 -2.14 -1.00
CA ALA A 89 7.33 -1.05 -1.67
C ALA A 89 7.14 0.16 -0.76
N VAL A 90 7.01 1.33 -1.39
CA VAL A 90 6.58 2.56 -0.73
C VAL A 90 5.35 3.07 -1.46
N ILE A 91 4.25 3.23 -0.73
CA ILE A 91 3.00 3.77 -1.25
C ILE A 91 2.90 5.23 -0.81
N PHE A 92 2.93 6.14 -1.77
CA PHE A 92 2.75 7.57 -1.54
C PHE A 92 1.29 7.98 -1.76
N GLY A 93 0.86 9.02 -1.06
CA GLY A 93 -0.39 9.71 -1.36
C GLY A 93 -1.66 9.01 -0.90
N SER A 94 -1.56 7.97 -0.08
CA SER A 94 -2.73 7.40 0.60
C SER A 94 -3.32 8.41 1.59
N ARG A 95 -4.58 8.22 1.98
CA ARG A 95 -5.22 9.06 2.99
C ARG A 95 -5.05 8.47 4.39
N PRO A 96 -5.11 9.29 5.46
CA PRO A 96 -5.00 8.80 6.84
C PRO A 96 -6.03 7.73 7.19
N CYS A 97 -7.26 7.81 6.67
CA CYS A 97 -8.29 6.81 6.88
C CYS A 97 -7.95 5.45 6.24
N ASP A 98 -7.28 5.45 5.09
CA ASP A 98 -6.80 4.22 4.45
C ASP A 98 -5.69 3.58 5.29
N ALA A 99 -4.68 4.35 5.70
CA ALA A 99 -3.61 3.86 6.55
C ALA A 99 -4.15 3.31 7.87
N PHE A 100 -5.10 4.00 8.51
CA PHE A 100 -5.73 3.55 9.75
C PHE A 100 -6.52 2.24 9.59
N SER A 101 -6.98 1.91 8.39
CA SER A 101 -7.69 0.65 8.15
C SER A 101 -6.79 -0.58 8.33
N LEU A 102 -5.48 -0.45 8.15
CA LEU A 102 -4.54 -1.57 8.21
C LEU A 102 -4.39 -2.15 9.63
N PRO A 103 -4.20 -1.36 10.70
CA PRO A 103 -4.23 -1.88 12.08
C PRO A 103 -5.54 -2.59 12.45
N VAL A 104 -6.66 -2.22 11.82
CA VAL A 104 -7.94 -2.93 12.00
C VAL A 104 -7.86 -4.30 11.32
N MET A 105 -7.33 -4.35 10.10
CA MET A 105 -7.13 -5.61 9.36
C MET A 105 -6.08 -6.51 10.05
N ASP A 106 -5.04 -5.95 10.66
CA ASP A 106 -4.05 -6.71 11.43
C ASP A 106 -4.72 -7.56 12.51
N LYS A 107 -5.79 -7.07 13.14
CA LYS A 107 -6.56 -7.82 14.15
C LYS A 107 -7.32 -8.99 13.54
N VAL A 108 -7.77 -8.88 12.30
CA VAL A 108 -8.49 -9.94 11.59
C VAL A 108 -7.52 -11.03 11.14
N PHE A 109 -6.40 -10.62 10.50
CA PHE A 109 -5.41 -11.56 9.96
C PHE A 109 -4.51 -12.22 11.01
N ASN A 110 -4.59 -11.79 12.26
CA ASN A 110 -3.87 -12.37 13.40
C ASN A 110 -4.81 -12.82 14.50
N TRP A 111 -6.11 -13.07 14.23
CA TRP A 111 -7.08 -13.39 15.25
C TRP A 111 -6.78 -14.73 15.91
N ASP A 112 -6.83 -15.84 15.16
CA ASP A 112 -6.66 -17.20 15.64
C ASP A 112 -5.38 -17.88 15.13
N CYS A 113 -4.99 -17.58 13.94
CA CYS A 113 -3.69 -17.89 13.36
C CYS A 113 -3.14 -16.67 12.62
N SER A 114 -1.82 -16.52 12.62
CA SER A 114 -1.18 -15.43 11.91
C SER A 114 -1.08 -15.76 10.42
N ASP A 115 -1.69 -14.93 9.57
CA ASP A 115 -1.58 -15.05 8.13
C ASP A 115 -0.19 -14.57 7.68
N LYS A 116 0.65 -15.52 7.26
CA LYS A 116 2.04 -15.23 6.85
C LYS A 116 2.14 -14.30 5.64
N PHE A 117 1.17 -14.35 4.71
CA PHE A 117 1.17 -13.50 3.52
C PHE A 117 0.87 -12.05 3.88
N TRP A 118 -0.12 -11.86 4.75
CA TRP A 118 -0.45 -10.54 5.30
C TRP A 118 0.74 -9.95 6.05
N VAL A 119 1.30 -10.69 7.01
CA VAL A 119 2.40 -10.21 7.86
C VAL A 119 3.61 -9.79 7.03
N GLN A 120 4.04 -10.61 6.08
CA GLN A 120 5.18 -10.29 5.23
C GLN A 120 4.96 -9.01 4.41
N ARG A 121 3.75 -8.76 3.89
CA ARG A 121 3.45 -7.52 3.17
C ARG A 121 3.40 -6.33 4.10
N ARG A 122 2.84 -6.49 5.30
CA ARG A 122 2.83 -5.43 6.32
C ARG A 122 4.23 -4.98 6.69
N GLU A 123 5.18 -5.90 6.76
CA GLU A 123 6.59 -5.61 7.06
C GLU A 123 7.35 -5.01 5.86
N ALA A 124 6.98 -5.39 4.65
CA ALA A 124 7.69 -4.97 3.43
C ALA A 124 7.22 -3.65 2.83
N ILE A 125 6.00 -3.19 3.14
CA ILE A 125 5.38 -2.02 2.53
C ILE A 125 5.34 -0.86 3.51
N THR A 126 5.93 0.26 3.10
CA THR A 126 5.86 1.54 3.83
C THR A 126 4.81 2.44 3.21
N ILE A 127 4.01 3.12 4.04
CA ILE A 127 2.98 4.05 3.57
C ILE A 127 3.37 5.47 3.95
N VAL A 128 3.26 6.37 2.99
CA VAL A 128 3.42 7.81 3.17
C VAL A 128 2.07 8.47 2.88
N THR A 129 1.36 8.85 3.95
CA THR A 129 0.04 9.48 3.84
C THR A 129 0.13 10.97 3.56
N ILE A 130 -0.91 11.49 2.93
CA ILE A 130 -1.12 12.92 2.74
C ILE A 130 -2.28 13.36 3.62
N ALA A 131 -2.08 14.41 4.41
CA ALA A 131 -3.16 15.05 5.15
C ALA A 131 -4.26 15.52 4.19
N CYS A 132 -5.53 15.36 4.61
CA CYS A 132 -6.66 15.75 3.79
C CYS A 132 -6.94 17.26 3.94
N ASP A 133 -6.92 17.97 2.84
CA ASP A 133 -7.33 19.36 2.72
C ASP A 133 -8.73 19.51 2.09
N LYS A 134 -9.27 18.44 1.53
CA LYS A 134 -10.60 18.38 0.90
C LYS A 134 -11.37 17.16 1.42
N CYS A 135 -12.67 17.28 1.49
CA CYS A 135 -13.59 16.18 1.82
C CYS A 135 -14.75 16.13 0.82
N ASP A 136 -15.43 14.99 0.78
CA ASP A 136 -16.67 14.79 0.03
C ASP A 136 -17.78 14.27 0.95
N SER A 137 -18.94 13.97 0.36
CA SER A 137 -20.11 13.49 1.11
C SER A 137 -19.94 12.05 1.69
N TYR A 138 -18.90 11.34 1.30
CA TYR A 138 -18.61 9.98 1.76
C TYR A 138 -17.56 9.94 2.87
N CYS A 139 -16.94 11.08 3.17
CA CYS A 139 -15.95 11.18 4.24
C CYS A 139 -16.59 10.99 5.62
N PHE A 140 -16.07 10.06 6.41
CA PHE A 140 -16.56 9.73 7.76
C PHE A 140 -15.47 9.59 8.80
N CYS A 141 -14.23 10.04 8.53
CA CYS A 141 -13.09 9.87 9.44
C CYS A 141 -13.37 10.39 10.85
N THR A 142 -14.03 11.54 10.98
CA THR A 142 -14.39 12.12 12.27
C THR A 142 -15.39 11.28 13.05
N SER A 143 -16.27 10.54 12.36
CA SER A 143 -17.25 9.64 13.00
C SER A 143 -16.60 8.41 13.63
N VAL A 144 -15.39 8.06 13.23
CA VAL A 144 -14.58 6.93 13.78
C VAL A 144 -13.40 7.43 14.63
N GLY A 145 -13.43 8.69 15.04
CA GLY A 145 -12.41 9.27 15.93
C GLY A 145 -11.08 9.60 15.26
N LEU A 146 -11.05 9.70 13.92
CA LEU A 146 -9.88 10.14 13.18
C LEU A 146 -9.94 11.64 12.87
N ALA A 147 -8.77 12.23 12.62
CA ALA A 147 -8.64 13.58 12.07
C ALA A 147 -8.13 13.52 10.62
N PRO A 148 -8.39 14.56 9.82
CA PRO A 148 -7.90 14.64 8.43
C PRO A 148 -6.37 14.61 8.31
N ASP A 149 -5.66 14.96 9.37
CA ASP A 149 -4.19 14.96 9.50
C ASP A 149 -3.68 13.90 10.49
N ALA A 150 -4.48 12.87 10.77
CA ALA A 150 -4.11 11.82 11.70
C ALA A 150 -2.75 11.19 11.34
N LYS A 151 -1.89 11.05 12.36
CA LYS A 151 -0.55 10.45 12.24
C LYS A 151 -0.51 8.97 12.64
N GLN A 152 -1.69 8.37 12.81
CA GLN A 152 -1.86 6.97 13.21
C GLN A 152 -2.03 6.11 11.95
N GLY A 153 -1.31 4.97 11.87
CA GLY A 153 -1.39 4.02 10.76
C GLY A 153 -0.15 3.14 10.67
#